data_50c1b50b422f0180b21140e2e102d122
#
_entry.id   50c1b50b422f0180b21140e2e102d122
#
_cell.length_a   1.000
_cell.length_b   1.000
_cell.length_c   1.000
_cell.angle_alpha   90.00
_cell.angle_beta   90.00
_cell.angle_gamma   90.00
#
_symmetry.space_group_name_H-M   'P 1'
#
loop_
_entity.id
_entity.type
_entity.pdbx_description
1 polymer ?
#
loop_
_entity_poly.entity_id
_entity_poly.type
_entity_poly.pdbx_seq_one_letter_code
_entity_poly.pdbx_strand_id
1 'polypeptide(L)'
;MGDSSATAGELAASARVWNAQAGNAGATSKYVTSVRIAEATGEITVTFNATNVGNIPADSTLVFTPYVQNAAGAPTQLGASYAAGVTGSIDWGCASESNAVSSGPDRNMPALTAGTLPARFAPSECR
;
A
#
# COMPACT_ATOMS: atom_id res chain seq x y z
N MET A 1 11.14 -2.16 2.47
CA MET A 1 11.02 -2.36 1.00
C MET A 1 11.25 -1.05 0.25
N GLY A 2 10.57 0.03 0.57
CA GLY A 2 10.74 1.32 -0.13
C GLY A 2 12.17 1.85 -0.15
N ASP A 3 12.85 1.79 0.98
CA ASP A 3 14.22 2.33 1.12
C ASP A 3 15.27 1.55 0.34
N SER A 4 15.01 0.29 0.02
CA SER A 4 15.96 -0.56 -0.68
C SER A 4 15.81 -0.52 -2.19
N SER A 5 14.78 0.14 -2.70
CA SER A 5 14.44 0.13 -4.13
C SER A 5 14.88 1.43 -4.79
N ALA A 6 16.13 1.45 -5.30
CA ALA A 6 16.68 2.64 -5.93
C ALA A 6 16.17 2.87 -7.35
N THR A 7 15.66 1.83 -8.04
CA THR A 7 15.16 1.91 -9.40
C THR A 7 13.82 1.20 -9.54
N ALA A 8 13.07 1.52 -10.59
CA ALA A 8 11.81 0.85 -10.91
C ALA A 8 12.02 -0.67 -11.11
N GLY A 9 13.14 -1.06 -11.71
CA GLY A 9 13.46 -2.48 -11.91
C GLY A 9 13.72 -3.20 -10.60
N GLU A 10 14.38 -2.55 -9.65
CA GLU A 10 14.61 -3.12 -8.32
C GLU A 10 13.32 -3.24 -7.53
N LEU A 11 12.43 -2.25 -7.62
CA LEU A 11 11.12 -2.32 -7.01
C LEU A 11 10.32 -3.52 -7.55
N ALA A 12 10.27 -3.66 -8.87
CA ALA A 12 9.56 -4.76 -9.49
C ALA A 12 10.14 -6.12 -9.10
N ALA A 13 11.46 -6.24 -9.06
CA ALA A 13 12.14 -7.48 -8.65
C ALA A 13 11.85 -7.82 -7.18
N SER A 14 11.92 -6.84 -6.29
CA SER A 14 11.62 -7.04 -4.88
C SER A 14 10.17 -7.46 -4.67
N ALA A 15 9.24 -6.84 -5.39
CA ALA A 15 7.82 -7.19 -5.33
C ALA A 15 7.58 -8.63 -5.80
N ARG A 16 8.22 -9.04 -6.90
CA ARG A 16 8.10 -10.42 -7.39
C ARG A 16 8.58 -11.45 -6.38
N VAL A 17 9.74 -11.19 -5.76
CA VAL A 17 10.30 -12.09 -4.73
C VAL A 17 9.34 -12.18 -3.54
N TRP A 18 8.85 -11.04 -3.07
CA TRP A 18 7.89 -11.02 -1.97
C TRP A 18 6.62 -11.78 -2.30
N ASN A 19 6.01 -11.48 -3.45
CA ASN A 19 4.73 -12.07 -3.84
C ASN A 19 4.80 -13.58 -4.06
N ALA A 20 5.97 -14.11 -4.40
CA ALA A 20 6.17 -15.54 -4.63
C ALA A 20 6.16 -16.38 -3.35
N GLN A 21 6.31 -15.74 -2.19
CA GLN A 21 6.33 -16.43 -0.91
C GLN A 21 4.94 -16.93 -0.54
N ALA A 22 4.87 -17.87 0.40
CA ALA A 22 3.61 -18.40 0.93
C ALA A 22 2.61 -18.82 -0.17
N GLY A 23 3.09 -19.52 -1.20
CA GLY A 23 2.24 -19.98 -2.30
C GLY A 23 1.66 -18.83 -3.14
N ASN A 24 2.44 -17.81 -3.42
CA ASN A 24 2.06 -16.58 -4.14
C ASN A 24 1.16 -15.63 -3.35
N ALA A 25 1.01 -15.84 -2.04
CA ALA A 25 0.24 -14.93 -1.19
C ALA A 25 1.08 -13.79 -0.60
N GLY A 26 2.41 -13.86 -0.73
CA GLY A 26 3.34 -12.91 -0.13
C GLY A 26 3.58 -13.22 1.33
N ALA A 27 2.65 -12.88 2.19
CA ALA A 27 2.67 -13.24 3.60
C ALA A 27 1.29 -13.66 4.07
N THR A 28 1.23 -14.53 5.07
CA THR A 28 -0.03 -15.00 5.65
C THR A 28 0.09 -15.05 7.16
N SER A 29 -1.05 -14.95 7.84
CA SER A 29 -1.15 -15.15 9.27
C SER A 29 -2.55 -15.66 9.60
N LYS A 30 -2.85 -15.81 10.89
CA LYS A 30 -4.19 -16.22 11.33
C LYS A 30 -5.28 -15.28 10.81
N TYR A 31 -4.99 -13.99 10.73
CA TYR A 31 -5.97 -12.95 10.36
C TYR A 31 -5.79 -12.39 8.95
N VAL A 32 -4.73 -12.80 8.26
CA VAL A 32 -4.36 -12.25 6.95
C VAL A 32 -4.16 -13.39 5.96
N THR A 33 -4.90 -13.37 4.86
CA THR A 33 -4.77 -14.38 3.80
C THR A 33 -3.68 -14.03 2.79
N SER A 34 -3.40 -12.76 2.58
CA SER A 34 -2.30 -12.35 1.69
C SER A 34 -1.83 -10.92 1.99
N VAL A 35 -0.55 -10.68 1.68
CA VAL A 35 0.06 -9.35 1.62
C VAL A 35 0.84 -9.32 0.33
N ARG A 36 0.39 -8.56 -0.66
CA ARG A 36 1.00 -8.50 -1.98
C ARG A 36 1.44 -7.08 -2.31
N ILE A 37 2.48 -6.98 -3.13
CA ILE A 37 3.08 -5.72 -3.51
C ILE A 37 2.94 -5.56 -5.03
N ALA A 38 2.39 -4.43 -5.47
CA ALA A 38 2.30 -4.09 -6.89
C ALA A 38 3.69 -3.75 -7.44
N GLU A 39 4.10 -4.41 -8.52
CA GLU A 39 5.46 -4.30 -9.05
C GLU A 39 5.81 -2.89 -9.56
N ALA A 40 4.85 -2.21 -10.16
CA ALA A 40 5.09 -0.90 -10.77
C ALA A 40 5.03 0.26 -9.77
N THR A 41 4.27 0.11 -8.69
CA THR A 41 3.95 1.22 -7.79
C THR A 41 4.46 1.04 -6.37
N GLY A 42 4.71 -0.20 -5.95
CA GLY A 42 5.05 -0.52 -4.58
C GLY A 42 3.83 -0.53 -3.64
N GLU A 43 2.64 -0.35 -4.17
CA GLU A 43 1.42 -0.36 -3.37
C GLU A 43 1.21 -1.74 -2.75
N ILE A 44 0.91 -1.77 -1.44
CA ILE A 44 0.76 -3.01 -0.68
C ILE A 44 -0.72 -3.23 -0.40
N THR A 45 -1.22 -4.41 -0.79
CA THR A 45 -2.60 -4.81 -0.50
C THR A 45 -2.59 -5.92 0.54
N VAL A 46 -3.25 -5.66 1.66
CA VAL A 46 -3.44 -6.63 2.75
C VAL A 46 -4.86 -7.16 2.66
N THR A 47 -5.02 -8.48 2.48
CA THR A 47 -6.33 -9.14 2.44
C THR A 47 -6.55 -9.88 3.74
N PHE A 48 -7.66 -9.59 4.41
CA PHE A 48 -7.98 -10.17 5.71
C PHE A 48 -8.76 -11.48 5.57
N ASN A 49 -8.52 -12.37 6.53
CA ASN A 49 -9.29 -13.60 6.66
C ASN A 49 -10.55 -13.31 7.48
N ALA A 50 -11.68 -13.07 6.82
CA ALA A 50 -12.92 -12.72 7.47
C ALA A 50 -13.42 -13.79 8.45
N THR A 51 -13.12 -15.06 8.19
CA THR A 51 -13.49 -16.16 9.09
C THR A 51 -12.89 -15.99 10.48
N ASN A 52 -11.66 -15.51 10.56
CA ASN A 52 -10.94 -15.36 11.82
C ASN A 52 -11.06 -13.96 12.42
N VAL A 53 -11.19 -12.93 11.58
CA VAL A 53 -11.39 -11.55 12.05
C VAL A 53 -12.83 -11.34 12.53
N GLY A 54 -13.81 -11.84 11.78
CA GLY A 54 -15.23 -11.69 12.08
C GLY A 54 -15.79 -10.31 11.71
N ASN A 55 -17.07 -10.25 11.44
CA ASN A 55 -17.83 -9.01 11.19
C ASN A 55 -17.37 -8.14 10.02
N ILE A 56 -16.53 -8.67 9.13
CA ILE A 56 -16.12 -7.98 7.92
C ILE A 56 -16.53 -8.81 6.70
N PRO A 57 -16.75 -8.18 5.54
CA PRO A 57 -17.00 -8.91 4.30
C PRO A 57 -15.81 -9.80 3.94
N ALA A 58 -16.07 -10.89 3.21
CA ALA A 58 -15.01 -11.77 2.72
C ALA A 58 -14.04 -10.99 1.84
N ASP A 59 -12.76 -11.32 1.96
CA ASP A 59 -11.68 -10.72 1.16
C ASP A 59 -11.56 -9.19 1.30
N SER A 60 -11.93 -8.65 2.47
CA SER A 60 -11.76 -7.23 2.76
C SER A 60 -10.29 -6.85 2.73
N THR A 61 -9.97 -5.69 2.14
CA THR A 61 -8.60 -5.24 1.95
C THR A 61 -8.34 -3.86 2.55
N LEU A 62 -7.09 -3.68 3.02
CA LEU A 62 -6.47 -2.37 3.23
C LEU A 62 -5.37 -2.21 2.19
N VAL A 63 -5.17 -1.00 1.72
CA VAL A 63 -4.15 -0.68 0.72
C VAL A 63 -3.22 0.40 1.26
N PHE A 64 -1.92 0.14 1.20
CA PHE A 64 -0.88 1.09 1.62
C PHE A 64 -0.12 1.55 0.39
N THR A 65 -0.12 2.86 0.15
CA THR A 65 0.48 3.45 -1.05
C THR A 65 1.73 4.26 -0.66
N PRO A 66 2.92 3.90 -1.16
CA PRO A 66 4.14 4.61 -0.83
C PRO A 66 4.30 5.89 -1.64
N TYR A 67 4.75 6.94 -0.96
CA TYR A 67 5.03 8.24 -1.56
C TYR A 67 6.41 8.73 -1.15
N VAL A 68 7.09 9.38 -2.09
CA VAL A 68 8.35 10.08 -1.82
C VAL A 68 7.99 11.51 -1.43
N GLN A 69 8.40 11.92 -0.24
CA GLN A 69 8.19 13.28 0.24
C GLN A 69 9.08 14.25 -0.53
N ASN A 70 8.48 15.31 -1.05
CA ASN A 70 9.16 16.32 -1.82
C ASN A 70 9.09 17.66 -1.08
N ALA A 71 10.24 18.18 -0.69
CA ALA A 71 10.31 19.44 0.04
C ALA A 71 9.75 20.63 -0.75
N ALA A 72 9.72 20.55 -2.08
CA ALA A 72 9.28 21.64 -2.94
C ALA A 72 7.81 21.56 -3.32
N GLY A 73 7.08 20.52 -2.91
CA GLY A 73 5.67 20.38 -3.30
C GLY A 73 5.01 19.14 -2.73
N ALA A 74 3.94 18.70 -3.39
CA ALA A 74 3.19 17.51 -2.99
C ALA A 74 4.03 16.25 -3.11
N PRO A 75 3.76 15.22 -2.29
CA PRO A 75 4.45 13.93 -2.41
C PRO A 75 4.26 13.32 -3.79
N THR A 76 5.29 12.60 -4.25
CA THR A 76 5.26 11.88 -5.52
C THR A 76 5.11 10.39 -5.24
N GLN A 77 4.16 9.72 -5.89
CA GLN A 77 3.97 8.29 -5.72
C GLN A 77 5.25 7.55 -6.15
N LEU A 78 5.64 6.52 -5.38
CA LEU A 78 6.94 5.86 -5.55
C LEU A 78 7.20 5.40 -6.99
N GLY A 79 6.23 4.78 -7.64
CA GLY A 79 6.38 4.31 -9.02
C GLY A 79 6.66 5.44 -10.00
N ALA A 80 6.05 6.59 -9.80
CA ALA A 80 6.26 7.77 -10.64
C ALA A 80 7.57 8.51 -10.31
N SER A 81 8.09 8.33 -9.09
CA SER A 81 9.29 9.04 -8.64
C SER A 81 10.54 8.67 -9.44
N TYR A 82 10.60 7.45 -9.95
CA TYR A 82 11.77 6.97 -10.69
C TYR A 82 11.94 7.72 -12.01
N ALA A 83 10.87 7.87 -12.78
CA ALA A 83 10.93 8.61 -14.04
C ALA A 83 11.10 10.11 -13.82
N ALA A 84 10.55 10.65 -12.76
CA ALA A 84 10.65 12.07 -12.44
C ALA A 84 11.97 12.45 -11.78
N GLY A 85 12.78 11.47 -11.34
CA GLY A 85 14.03 11.72 -10.65
C GLY A 85 13.85 12.33 -9.26
N VAL A 86 12.71 12.12 -8.63
CA VAL A 86 12.41 12.64 -7.29
C VAL A 86 12.99 11.69 -6.25
N THR A 87 13.71 12.24 -5.28
CA THR A 87 14.27 11.48 -4.16
C THR A 87 13.85 12.12 -2.84
N GLY A 88 13.81 11.33 -1.79
CA GLY A 88 13.45 11.79 -0.46
C GLY A 88 13.02 10.63 0.44
N SER A 89 12.49 10.95 1.60
CA SER A 89 11.99 9.94 2.52
C SER A 89 10.67 9.35 2.02
N ILE A 90 10.43 8.09 2.37
CA ILE A 90 9.20 7.39 2.03
C ILE A 90 8.17 7.61 3.14
N ASP A 91 6.94 7.94 2.73
CA ASP A 91 5.79 8.00 3.62
C ASP A 91 4.66 7.18 2.99
N TRP A 92 3.69 6.80 3.79
CA TRP A 92 2.65 5.86 3.38
C TRP A 92 1.26 6.46 3.55
N GLY A 93 0.47 6.39 2.48
CA GLY A 93 -0.96 6.59 2.56
C GLY A 93 -1.65 5.27 2.82
N CYS A 94 -2.80 5.28 3.48
CA CYS A 94 -3.60 4.09 3.75
C CYS A 94 -5.04 4.29 3.30
N ALA A 95 -5.62 3.25 2.72
CA ALA A 95 -7.02 3.28 2.30
C ALA A 95 -7.74 2.01 2.74
N SER A 96 -8.94 2.19 3.30
CA SER A 96 -9.97 1.18 3.39
C SER A 96 -10.91 1.37 2.19
N GLU A 97 -12.20 1.21 2.34
CA GLU A 97 -13.17 1.65 1.31
C GLU A 97 -13.15 3.18 1.16
N SER A 98 -12.58 3.88 2.16
CA SER A 98 -12.41 5.32 2.19
C SER A 98 -10.93 5.67 2.31
N ASN A 99 -10.57 6.88 1.88
CA ASN A 99 -9.18 7.31 1.89
C ASN A 99 -9.10 8.82 2.20
N ALA A 100 -10.10 9.35 2.85
CA ALA A 100 -10.23 10.80 3.07
C ALA A 100 -9.05 11.38 3.87
N VAL A 101 -8.52 10.66 4.85
CA VAL A 101 -7.39 11.13 5.65
C VAL A 101 -6.12 11.22 4.80
N SER A 102 -5.76 10.14 4.12
CA SER A 102 -4.52 10.11 3.32
C SER A 102 -4.59 11.01 2.08
N SER A 103 -5.76 11.13 1.46
CA SER A 103 -5.95 11.96 0.26
C SER A 103 -6.22 13.42 0.58
N GLY A 104 -6.42 13.76 1.85
CA GLY A 104 -6.72 15.13 2.26
C GLY A 104 -5.59 16.11 1.97
N PRO A 105 -5.88 17.43 2.04
CA PRO A 105 -4.91 18.46 1.65
C PRO A 105 -3.65 18.48 2.53
N ASP A 106 -3.73 17.98 3.75
CA ASP A 106 -2.57 17.94 4.64
C ASP A 106 -1.59 16.84 4.28
N ARG A 107 -2.03 15.78 3.64
CA ARG A 107 -1.20 14.61 3.32
C ARG A 107 -0.96 14.42 1.83
N ASN A 108 -1.96 14.60 1.00
CA ASN A 108 -1.87 14.45 -0.46
C ASN A 108 -1.28 13.10 -0.89
N MET A 109 -1.70 12.01 -0.24
CA MET A 109 -1.23 10.65 -0.54
C MET A 109 -2.41 9.72 -0.85
N PRO A 110 -3.15 9.97 -1.94
CA PRO A 110 -4.28 9.14 -2.30
C PRO A 110 -3.85 7.74 -2.70
N ALA A 111 -4.70 6.75 -2.42
CA ALA A 111 -4.48 5.40 -2.90
C ALA A 111 -4.70 5.34 -4.41
N LEU A 112 -3.87 4.55 -5.09
CA LEU A 112 -4.06 4.26 -6.51
C LEU A 112 -5.15 3.22 -6.71
N THR A 113 -5.27 2.30 -5.75
CA THR A 113 -6.30 1.26 -5.74
C THR A 113 -7.06 1.38 -4.43
N ALA A 114 -8.38 1.45 -4.49
CA ALA A 114 -9.20 1.51 -3.28
C ALA A 114 -9.16 0.18 -2.53
N GLY A 115 -9.19 0.25 -1.21
CA GLY A 115 -9.43 -0.92 -0.39
C GLY A 115 -10.91 -1.28 -0.37
N THR A 116 -11.25 -2.37 0.31
CA THR A 116 -12.65 -2.83 0.42
C THR A 116 -13.12 -2.99 1.86
N LEU A 117 -12.19 -2.97 2.84
CA LEU A 117 -12.58 -3.03 4.24
C LEU A 117 -13.48 -1.85 4.58
N PRO A 118 -14.66 -2.07 5.21
CA PRO A 118 -15.49 -0.96 5.64
C PRO A 118 -14.75 0.00 6.56
N ALA A 119 -14.90 1.30 6.33
CA ALA A 119 -14.13 2.32 7.04
C ALA A 119 -14.30 2.25 8.55
N ARG A 120 -15.48 1.86 9.04
CA ARG A 120 -15.76 1.75 10.47
C ARG A 120 -14.89 0.72 11.20
N PHE A 121 -14.32 -0.24 10.47
CA PHE A 121 -13.42 -1.26 11.02
C PHE A 121 -11.95 -0.95 10.79
N ALA A 122 -11.65 0.12 10.07
CA ALA A 122 -10.29 0.49 9.71
C ALA A 122 -9.66 1.40 10.77
N PRO A 123 -8.30 1.41 10.87
CA PRO A 123 -7.60 2.42 11.64
C PRO A 123 -7.95 3.83 11.14
N SER A 124 -7.84 4.83 12.02
CA SER A 124 -8.21 6.21 11.66
C SER A 124 -7.44 6.75 10.45
N GLU A 125 -6.19 6.33 10.28
CA GLU A 125 -5.35 6.73 9.15
C GLU A 125 -5.84 6.18 7.81
N CYS A 126 -6.64 5.13 7.83
CA CYS A 126 -7.13 4.42 6.64
C CYS A 126 -8.58 4.75 6.29
N ARG A 127 -9.16 5.72 6.97
CA ARG A 127 -10.56 6.11 6.76
C ARG A 127 -10.75 7.21 5.73
#